data_ab3f6cdb80e45ec5d6c412e2dc252197
#
_entry.id   ab3f6cdb80e45ec5d6c412e2dc252197
#
_cell.length_a   1.000
_cell.length_b   1.000
_cell.length_c   1.000
_cell.angle_alpha   90.00
_cell.angle_beta   90.00
_cell.angle_gamma   90.00
#
_symmetry.space_group_name_H-M   'P 1'
#
loop_
_entity.id
_entity.type
_entity.pdbx_description
1 polymer ?
#
loop_
_entity_poly.entity_id
_entity_poly.type
_entity_poly.pdbx_seq_one_letter_code
_entity_poly.pdbx_strand_id
1 'polypeptide(L)'
;MQRGISTYLFIDNDLTLDRLTAVRNQGFQRLEILAIRPHFDYHDRKITSEVAAWLQDQESFLHSIHLPHCMYYRSGCIETWLSIAAIEPSRRTQAVDEARRALEFTEKTPCPFAVIHVGEPQDGDRPKHLDA
;
A
#
# COMPACT_ATOMS: atom_id res chain seq x y z
N MET A 1 25.41 1.13 3.44
CA MET A 1 24.21 1.01 2.58
C MET A 1 23.03 0.57 3.45
N GLN A 2 21.92 1.29 3.42
CA GLN A 2 20.69 0.92 4.16
C GLN A 2 19.90 -0.11 3.35
N ARG A 3 19.42 -1.15 4.02
CA ARG A 3 18.56 -2.19 3.40
C ARG A 3 17.10 -1.91 3.71
N GLY A 4 16.27 -1.89 2.68
CA GLY A 4 14.83 -1.77 2.78
C GLY A 4 14.11 -3.05 2.40
N ILE A 5 12.86 -3.17 2.83
CA ILE A 5 11.97 -4.28 2.50
C ILE A 5 10.54 -3.76 2.37
N SER A 6 9.80 -4.35 1.45
CA SER A 6 8.35 -4.11 1.31
C SER A 6 7.56 -5.23 1.99
N THR A 7 6.48 -4.89 2.65
CA THR A 7 5.53 -5.87 3.20
C THR A 7 4.81 -6.67 2.11
N TYR A 8 5.01 -6.32 0.83
CA TYR A 8 4.59 -7.13 -0.32
C TYR A 8 5.00 -8.60 -0.18
N LEU A 9 6.15 -8.86 0.48
CA LEU A 9 6.62 -10.22 0.79
C LEU A 9 5.56 -11.07 1.51
N PHE A 10 4.64 -10.44 2.22
CA PHE A 10 3.60 -11.11 3.01
C PHE A 10 2.19 -10.89 2.44
N ILE A 11 2.05 -10.48 1.17
CA ILE A 11 0.78 -10.04 0.59
C ILE A 11 -0.37 -11.05 0.74
N ASP A 12 -0.07 -12.34 0.76
CA ASP A 12 -1.06 -13.41 0.95
C ASP A 12 -1.47 -13.63 2.41
N ASN A 13 -0.94 -12.82 3.33
CA ASN A 13 -1.19 -12.93 4.77
C ASN A 13 -1.44 -11.55 5.37
N ASP A 14 -2.16 -11.53 6.49
CA ASP A 14 -2.37 -10.30 7.24
C ASP A 14 -1.05 -9.74 7.77
N LEU A 15 -0.89 -8.43 7.73
CA LEU A 15 0.24 -7.74 8.34
C LEU A 15 0.06 -7.73 9.85
N THR A 16 0.90 -8.50 10.53
CA THR A 16 0.90 -8.60 12.00
C THR A 16 2.14 -7.95 12.61
N LEU A 17 2.05 -7.56 13.87
CA LEU A 17 3.20 -7.02 14.61
C LEU A 17 4.35 -8.01 14.71
N ASP A 18 4.05 -9.31 14.78
CA ASP A 18 5.08 -10.37 14.79
C ASP A 18 5.87 -10.39 13.47
N ARG A 19 5.20 -10.22 12.32
CA ARG A 19 5.86 -10.12 11.02
C ARG A 19 6.72 -8.88 10.92
N LEU A 20 6.22 -7.73 11.36
CA LEU A 20 6.99 -6.49 11.41
C LEU A 20 8.23 -6.62 12.30
N THR A 21 8.07 -7.23 13.46
CA THR A 21 9.17 -7.50 14.41
C THR A 21 10.19 -8.47 13.80
N ALA A 22 9.74 -9.53 13.13
CA ALA A 22 10.64 -10.47 12.45
C ALA A 22 11.46 -9.76 11.36
N VAL A 23 10.84 -8.91 10.55
CA VAL A 23 11.53 -8.10 9.53
C VAL A 23 12.58 -7.18 10.17
N ARG A 24 12.22 -6.49 11.25
CA ARG A 24 13.13 -5.60 11.97
C ARG A 24 14.34 -6.35 12.51
N ASN A 25 14.12 -7.54 13.09
CA ASN A 25 15.16 -8.40 13.66
C ASN A 25 16.13 -8.97 12.59
N GLN A 26 15.71 -9.03 11.32
CA GLN A 26 16.60 -9.37 10.20
C GLN A 26 17.53 -8.22 9.78
N GLY A 27 17.48 -7.08 10.48
CA GLY A 27 18.37 -5.95 10.30
C GLY A 27 18.02 -5.06 9.11
N PHE A 28 16.77 -5.08 8.64
CA PHE A 28 16.28 -4.06 7.71
C PHE A 28 16.12 -2.72 8.42
N GLN A 29 16.55 -1.64 7.76
CA GLN A 29 16.50 -0.28 8.30
C GLN A 29 15.36 0.57 7.73
N ARG A 30 14.75 0.12 6.64
CA ARG A 30 13.66 0.81 5.95
C ARG A 30 12.54 -0.17 5.62
N LEU A 31 11.32 0.27 5.86
CA LEU A 31 10.10 -0.50 5.59
C LEU A 31 9.22 0.26 4.60
N GLU A 32 8.70 -0.46 3.62
CA GLU A 32 7.54 -0.05 2.85
C GLU A 32 6.32 -0.85 3.31
N ILE A 33 5.24 -0.16 3.66
CA ILE A 33 3.95 -0.81 3.90
C ILE A 33 3.13 -0.79 2.62
N LEU A 34 2.67 -1.98 2.20
CA LEU A 34 1.73 -2.15 1.11
C LEU A 34 0.31 -2.04 1.64
N ALA A 35 -0.38 -0.95 1.32
CA ALA A 35 -1.76 -0.71 1.71
C ALA A 35 -2.73 -1.42 0.76
N ILE A 36 -2.87 -2.72 0.90
CA ILE A 36 -3.82 -3.57 0.15
C ILE A 36 -4.56 -4.47 1.13
N ARG A 37 -5.89 -4.55 0.97
CA ARG A 37 -6.73 -5.43 1.78
C ARG A 37 -6.74 -6.86 1.23
N PRO A 38 -6.78 -7.90 2.06
CA PRO A 38 -6.81 -7.84 3.53
C PRO A 38 -5.43 -7.70 4.19
N HIS A 39 -4.31 -7.77 3.43
CA HIS A 39 -2.94 -7.75 3.96
C HIS A 39 -2.73 -6.64 5.00
N PHE A 40 -2.98 -5.39 4.66
CA PHE A 40 -3.05 -4.26 5.57
C PHE A 40 -4.38 -3.54 5.35
N ASP A 41 -5.36 -3.84 6.20
CA ASP A 41 -6.68 -3.22 6.09
C ASP A 41 -6.66 -1.81 6.70
N TYR A 42 -6.37 -0.83 5.85
CA TYR A 42 -6.35 0.59 6.21
C TYR A 42 -7.75 1.17 6.52
N HIS A 43 -8.82 0.40 6.33
CA HIS A 43 -10.17 0.75 6.80
C HIS A 43 -10.39 0.35 8.26
N ASP A 44 -9.63 -0.62 8.77
CA ASP A 44 -9.73 -1.07 10.16
C ASP A 44 -8.90 -0.17 11.08
N ARG A 45 -9.60 0.63 11.89
CA ARG A 45 -8.96 1.55 12.84
C ARG A 45 -8.14 0.84 13.91
N LYS A 46 -8.51 -0.39 14.28
CA LYS A 46 -7.74 -1.14 15.26
C LYS A 46 -6.39 -1.53 14.68
N ILE A 47 -6.40 -2.15 13.48
CA ILE A 47 -5.17 -2.57 12.79
C ILE A 47 -4.26 -1.36 12.55
N THR A 48 -4.80 -0.28 11.98
CA THR A 48 -3.99 0.93 11.70
C THR A 48 -3.42 1.55 12.96
N SER A 49 -4.16 1.55 14.09
CA SER A 49 -3.67 2.10 15.36
C SER A 49 -2.60 1.21 16.00
N GLU A 50 -2.75 -0.11 15.96
CA GLU A 50 -1.75 -1.05 16.48
C GLU A 50 -0.42 -0.96 15.70
N VAL A 51 -0.50 -0.94 14.37
CA VAL A 51 0.68 -0.80 13.51
C VAL A 51 1.34 0.57 13.70
N ALA A 52 0.54 1.65 13.80
CA ALA A 52 1.04 2.99 14.06
C ALA A 52 1.78 3.09 15.39
N ALA A 53 1.20 2.55 16.46
CA ALA A 53 1.84 2.54 17.80
C ALA A 53 3.16 1.78 17.77
N TRP A 54 3.20 0.62 17.13
CA TRP A 54 4.44 -0.16 17.00
C TRP A 54 5.51 0.61 16.21
N LEU A 55 5.13 1.30 15.12
CA LEU A 55 6.07 2.08 14.29
C LEU A 55 6.62 3.31 15.01
N GLN A 56 5.85 3.95 15.91
CA GLN A 56 6.32 5.08 16.70
C GLN A 56 7.53 4.73 17.58
N ASP A 57 7.61 3.47 18.03
CA ASP A 57 8.74 2.96 18.80
C ASP A 57 9.95 2.57 17.91
N GLN A 58 9.77 2.61 16.57
CA GLN A 58 10.78 2.22 15.58
C GLN A 58 11.32 3.44 14.81
N GLU A 59 12.20 4.19 15.41
CA GLU A 59 12.72 5.45 14.85
C GLU A 59 13.05 5.34 13.35
N SER A 60 12.38 6.18 12.54
CA SER A 60 12.58 6.30 11.10
C SER A 60 12.52 4.98 10.30
N PHE A 61 11.83 3.96 10.81
CA PHE A 61 11.75 2.66 10.13
C PHE A 61 10.79 2.70 8.94
N LEU A 62 9.61 3.33 9.08
CA LEU A 62 8.71 3.51 7.94
C LEU A 62 9.31 4.49 6.94
N HIS A 63 9.57 4.00 5.72
CA HIS A 63 10.15 4.76 4.63
C HIS A 63 9.14 5.17 3.57
N SER A 64 8.22 4.27 3.25
CA SER A 64 7.19 4.53 2.26
C SER A 64 5.90 3.78 2.57
N ILE A 65 4.80 4.34 2.07
CA ILE A 65 3.53 3.64 1.92
C ILE A 65 3.27 3.42 0.43
N HIS A 66 2.98 2.18 0.06
CA HIS A 66 2.51 1.84 -1.28
C HIS A 66 0.98 1.88 -1.27
N LEU A 67 0.41 2.85 -1.97
CA LEU A 67 -1.03 3.09 -2.00
C LEU A 67 -1.78 1.96 -2.73
N PRO A 68 -3.06 1.74 -2.43
CA PRO A 68 -3.80 0.63 -3.00
C PRO A 68 -3.96 0.79 -4.51
N HIS A 69 -3.65 -0.24 -5.26
CA HIS A 69 -3.91 -0.36 -6.70
C HIS A 69 -5.06 -1.32 -7.01
N CYS A 70 -5.63 -1.95 -5.97
CA CYS A 70 -6.83 -2.76 -6.05
C CYS A 70 -7.61 -2.71 -4.74
N MET A 71 -8.90 -3.05 -4.78
CA MET A 71 -9.75 -3.10 -3.59
C MET A 71 -9.37 -4.24 -2.66
N TYR A 72 -9.13 -5.43 -3.25
CA TYR A 72 -8.71 -6.63 -2.52
C TYR A 72 -7.73 -7.44 -3.35
N TYR A 73 -6.81 -8.07 -2.64
CA TYR A 73 -5.91 -9.09 -3.18
C TYR A 73 -6.06 -10.38 -2.36
N ARG A 74 -6.24 -11.52 -3.03
CA ARG A 74 -6.31 -12.80 -2.36
C ARG A 74 -5.72 -13.90 -3.25
N SER A 75 -4.67 -14.55 -2.77
CA SER A 75 -4.05 -15.73 -3.41
C SER A 75 -3.79 -15.55 -4.91
N GLY A 76 -3.18 -14.43 -5.29
CA GLY A 76 -2.89 -14.11 -6.69
C GLY A 76 -4.05 -13.50 -7.48
N CYS A 77 -5.24 -13.40 -6.88
CA CYS A 77 -6.41 -12.81 -7.53
C CYS A 77 -6.60 -11.35 -7.10
N ILE A 78 -6.72 -10.46 -8.07
CA ILE A 78 -7.04 -9.06 -7.86
C ILE A 78 -8.53 -8.86 -8.06
N GLU A 79 -9.17 -8.30 -7.05
CA GLU A 79 -10.56 -7.86 -7.12
C GLU A 79 -10.59 -6.35 -7.27
N THR A 80 -11.19 -5.88 -8.33
CA THR A 80 -11.38 -4.46 -8.67
C THR A 80 -10.09 -3.64 -8.65
N TRP A 81 -9.55 -3.40 -9.82
CA TRP A 81 -8.43 -2.48 -9.99
C TRP A 81 -8.81 -1.04 -9.65
N LEU A 82 -7.92 -0.35 -8.98
CA LEU A 82 -8.02 1.07 -8.66
C LEU A 82 -7.07 1.86 -9.56
N SER A 83 -7.63 2.71 -10.42
CA SER A 83 -6.85 3.56 -11.31
C SER A 83 -7.28 5.01 -11.18
N ILE A 84 -6.36 5.87 -10.80
CA ILE A 84 -6.59 7.32 -10.77
C ILE A 84 -6.65 7.94 -12.16
N ALA A 85 -6.25 7.19 -13.20
CA ALA A 85 -6.31 7.57 -14.60
C ALA A 85 -7.50 6.92 -15.35
N ALA A 86 -8.40 6.21 -14.66
CA ALA A 86 -9.56 5.59 -15.30
C ALA A 86 -10.40 6.62 -16.07
N ILE A 87 -10.86 6.26 -17.27
CA ILE A 87 -11.71 7.11 -18.11
C ILE A 87 -13.02 7.41 -17.39
N GLU A 88 -13.59 6.39 -16.75
CA GLU A 88 -14.85 6.55 -16.03
C GLU A 88 -14.68 7.36 -14.74
N PRO A 89 -15.42 8.47 -14.56
CA PRO A 89 -15.27 9.36 -13.40
C PRO A 89 -15.52 8.65 -12.06
N SER A 90 -16.49 7.73 -11.98
CA SER A 90 -16.80 7.00 -10.75
C SER A 90 -15.63 6.13 -10.29
N ARG A 91 -14.95 5.45 -11.22
CA ARG A 91 -13.77 4.63 -10.94
C ARG A 91 -12.59 5.49 -10.47
N ARG A 92 -12.38 6.67 -11.11
CA ARG A 92 -11.35 7.62 -10.64
C ARG A 92 -11.62 8.10 -9.23
N THR A 93 -12.87 8.51 -8.96
CA THR A 93 -13.27 8.96 -7.61
C THR A 93 -13.01 7.86 -6.59
N GLN A 94 -13.42 6.63 -6.87
CA GLN A 94 -13.17 5.50 -5.98
C GLN A 94 -11.67 5.30 -5.71
N ALA A 95 -10.84 5.34 -6.75
CA ALA A 95 -9.40 5.17 -6.60
C ALA A 95 -8.75 6.29 -5.77
N VAL A 96 -9.18 7.54 -5.98
CA VAL A 96 -8.71 8.71 -5.20
C VAL A 96 -9.15 8.59 -3.73
N ASP A 97 -10.39 8.17 -3.48
CA ASP A 97 -10.89 8.04 -2.11
C ASP A 97 -10.18 6.92 -1.34
N GLU A 98 -9.89 5.78 -1.99
CA GLU A 98 -9.11 4.71 -1.38
C GLU A 98 -7.66 5.14 -1.12
N ALA A 99 -7.02 5.86 -2.06
CA ALA A 99 -5.69 6.41 -1.85
C ALA A 99 -5.64 7.40 -0.67
N ARG A 100 -6.62 8.30 -0.56
CA ARG A 100 -6.74 9.23 0.58
C ARG A 100 -6.88 8.50 1.89
N ARG A 101 -7.76 7.49 1.93
CA ARG A 101 -7.99 6.69 3.14
C ARG A 101 -6.73 5.95 3.59
N ALA A 102 -5.96 5.40 2.66
CA ALA A 102 -4.68 4.80 2.99
C ALA A 102 -3.66 5.84 3.51
N LEU A 103 -3.67 7.06 2.96
CA LEU A 103 -2.80 8.15 3.41
C LEU A 103 -3.14 8.65 4.82
N GLU A 104 -4.39 8.53 5.31
CA GLU A 104 -4.75 8.89 6.69
C GLU A 104 -3.90 8.16 7.73
N PHE A 105 -3.41 6.95 7.40
CA PHE A 105 -2.47 6.22 8.25
C PHE A 105 -1.17 6.99 8.47
N THR A 106 -0.69 7.73 7.46
CA THR A 106 0.56 8.49 7.53
C THR A 106 0.48 9.75 8.39
N GLU A 107 -0.71 10.20 8.76
CA GLU A 107 -0.89 11.30 9.71
C GLU A 107 -0.35 10.93 11.10
N LYS A 108 -0.46 9.64 11.47
CA LYS A 108 0.05 9.10 12.74
C LYS A 108 1.48 8.57 12.63
N THR A 109 1.88 8.17 11.45
CA THR A 109 3.18 7.56 11.16
C THR A 109 3.79 8.21 9.92
N PRO A 110 4.31 9.44 10.02
CA PRO A 110 4.88 10.15 8.87
C PRO A 110 5.96 9.32 8.18
N CYS A 111 5.90 9.27 6.86
CA CYS A 111 6.93 8.68 6.02
C CYS A 111 7.25 9.61 4.83
N PRO A 112 8.51 9.58 4.32
CA PRO A 112 8.93 10.52 3.30
C PRO A 112 8.32 10.29 1.91
N PHE A 113 7.81 9.07 1.63
CA PHE A 113 7.35 8.72 0.29
C PHE A 113 6.01 7.99 0.30
N ALA A 114 5.20 8.27 -0.73
CA ALA A 114 4.05 7.47 -1.11
C ALA A 114 4.22 7.00 -2.56
N VAL A 115 4.01 5.70 -2.80
CA VAL A 115 4.04 5.10 -4.13
C VAL A 115 2.62 4.96 -4.63
N ILE A 116 2.32 5.44 -5.82
CA ILE A 116 0.99 5.35 -6.42
C ILE A 116 1.07 4.81 -7.85
N HIS A 117 0.18 3.89 -8.19
CA HIS A 117 -0.05 3.46 -9.56
C HIS A 117 -1.01 4.44 -10.23
N VAL A 118 -0.59 5.06 -11.32
CA VAL A 118 -1.40 6.08 -12.01
C VAL A 118 -2.42 5.48 -12.97
N GLY A 119 -2.21 4.26 -13.46
CA GLY A 119 -3.12 3.56 -14.37
C GLY A 119 -2.83 2.08 -14.44
N GLU A 120 -3.80 1.33 -14.96
CA GLU A 120 -3.71 -0.12 -15.14
C GLU A 120 -3.97 -0.50 -16.61
N PRO A 121 -3.33 -1.57 -17.11
CA PRO A 121 -3.45 -1.97 -18.53
C PRO A 121 -4.88 -2.30 -18.96
N GLN A 122 -5.77 -2.58 -18.03
CA GLN A 122 -7.16 -2.99 -18.27
C GLN A 122 -8.11 -1.80 -18.45
N ASP A 123 -7.65 -0.58 -18.23
CA ASP A 123 -8.50 0.61 -18.34
C ASP A 123 -8.85 1.00 -19.78
N GLY A 124 -8.39 0.23 -20.76
CA GLY A 124 -8.66 0.48 -22.19
C GLY A 124 -7.91 1.68 -22.75
N ASP A 125 -7.03 2.26 -21.96
CA ASP A 125 -6.42 3.57 -22.20
C ASP A 125 -5.05 3.51 -22.88
N ARG A 126 -4.68 2.37 -23.49
CA ARG A 126 -3.50 2.37 -24.38
C ARG A 126 -3.80 3.28 -25.57
N PRO A 127 -3.09 4.41 -25.72
CA PRO A 127 -3.19 5.16 -26.95
C PRO A 127 -2.82 4.22 -28.09
N LYS A 128 -3.69 4.10 -29.10
CA LYS A 128 -3.51 3.22 -30.29
C LYS A 128 -2.24 3.52 -31.10
N HIS A 129 -1.42 4.48 -30.70
CA HIS A 129 -0.22 4.96 -31.38
C HIS A 129 1.09 4.54 -30.69
N LEU A 130 1.05 3.76 -29.63
CA LEU A 130 2.27 3.24 -29.00
C LEU A 130 2.73 1.89 -29.54
N ASP A 131 2.03 1.35 -30.56
CA ASP A 131 2.35 0.10 -31.23
C ASP A 131 3.04 0.32 -32.60
N ALA A 132 3.74 1.46 -32.78
CA ALA A 132 4.52 1.77 -33.97
C ALA A 132 6.02 1.69 -33.71
#